data_5bb19a58ca8f4b9d16a57b11ab326403
#
_entry.id   5bb19a58ca8f4b9d16a57b11ab326403
#
_cell.length_a   1.000
_cell.length_b   1.000
_cell.length_c   1.000
_cell.angle_alpha   90.00
_cell.angle_beta   90.00
_cell.angle_gamma   90.00
#
_symmetry.space_group_name_H-M   'P 1'
#
loop_
_entity.id
_entity.type
_entity.pdbx_description
1 polymer ?
#
loop_
_entity_poly.entity_id
_entity_poly.type
_entity_poly.pdbx_seq_one_letter_code
_entity_poly.pdbx_strand_id
1 'polypeptide(L)'
;MTRSLSHLLRHSLVAFIVVAAACAPTAPATPAPAAAPVAQPPRDRNAQALDTAFSGPQHVVAVATDQGAVDAMIAEGMQRSHAGADLEYLADVIGPRLTGSAALKRANDWTAERFREYGLANVHLEPWRFGQRWTRGPAAVRMTAPHERWLNAVSWAWAPGTNGPVNGDVVYMDANTRADFNTRFAGKLRGKWVLARGPVTIWNPDGPTMTHADSVRADSLRRAQFMTPASPFRDSVVAALAGEGIAGYVTSGAKQFGLETMSGSPARIYPFPYLVVDNETFNQMHRLLGRGEHVALEANIQNTLGTDSVTVYNTVAEIRGTEKPDEVVLLGAHLDSWDLGTGTTDNGTGSIAVLEAARILQASGMKPRRTIRFVLFSGEEEGLYGSRMYARDHAAELPKFQSVLVLDNGTGRILGMALQGRNELRDMWTAMLAPANAIGPFKVRPGNKGGTDHLSFLPYGVPAFNYDQESRGYDHTHHSQIDTFDHAVIPDVMQAATVMAVNAWQLANLDELLPRGTPPGR
;
A
#
# COMPACT_ATOMS: atom_id res chain seq x y z
N MET A 1 -44.18 54.41 23.05
CA MET A 1 -43.57 55.60 22.43
C MET A 1 -42.74 55.08 21.27
N THR A 2 -43.35 54.84 20.13
CA THR A 2 -43.58 55.70 18.95
C THR A 2 -42.34 56.44 18.41
N ARG A 3 -41.87 56.01 17.26
CA ARG A 3 -41.61 56.68 15.98
C ARG A 3 -40.64 55.80 15.19
N SER A 4 -40.98 55.16 14.11
CA SER A 4 -41.54 55.56 12.81
C SER A 4 -40.47 56.03 11.79
N LEU A 5 -40.32 55.23 10.71
CA LEU A 5 -40.19 55.56 9.24
C LEU A 5 -38.90 56.30 8.78
N SER A 6 -38.24 55.87 7.75
CA SER A 6 -38.71 55.97 6.34
C SER A 6 -37.65 55.47 5.35
N HIS A 7 -38.11 54.74 4.36
CA HIS A 7 -37.75 54.58 2.98
C HIS A 7 -36.58 55.34 2.35
N LEU A 8 -35.79 54.61 1.54
CA LEU A 8 -35.40 55.09 0.17
C LEU A 8 -35.03 53.91 -0.72
N LEU A 9 -35.96 53.62 -1.64
CA LEU A 9 -35.70 52.81 -2.83
C LEU A 9 -34.75 53.58 -3.76
N ARG A 10 -33.72 52.90 -4.30
CA ARG A 10 -33.03 53.33 -5.54
C ARG A 10 -33.16 52.22 -6.58
N HIS A 11 -33.95 52.55 -7.62
CA HIS A 11 -34.04 51.77 -8.85
C HIS A 11 -32.77 52.01 -9.68
N SER A 12 -32.09 50.93 -10.06
CA SER A 12 -31.07 50.98 -11.11
C SER A 12 -31.64 50.34 -12.36
N LEU A 13 -31.79 51.18 -13.37
CA LEU A 13 -32.20 50.85 -14.74
C LEU A 13 -31.06 50.08 -15.41
N VAL A 14 -31.30 48.85 -15.84
CA VAL A 14 -30.37 48.10 -16.70
C VAL A 14 -30.86 48.28 -18.14
N ALA A 15 -30.08 49.00 -18.95
CA ALA A 15 -30.34 49.15 -20.37
C ALA A 15 -29.87 47.89 -21.13
N PHE A 16 -30.80 47.24 -21.81
CA PHE A 16 -30.50 46.18 -22.76
C PHE A 16 -30.04 46.80 -24.10
N ILE A 17 -28.78 46.58 -24.46
CA ILE A 17 -28.27 46.85 -25.82
C ILE A 17 -28.55 45.60 -26.66
N VAL A 18 -29.47 45.70 -27.60
CA VAL A 18 -29.70 44.70 -28.64
C VAL A 18 -28.67 44.95 -29.75
N VAL A 19 -27.70 44.06 -29.90
CA VAL A 19 -26.82 44.06 -31.06
C VAL A 19 -27.43 43.16 -32.13
N ALA A 20 -27.88 43.77 -33.21
CA ALA A 20 -28.32 43.05 -34.41
C ALA A 20 -27.09 42.50 -35.15
N ALA A 21 -26.89 41.18 -35.12
CA ALA A 21 -25.89 40.52 -35.94
C ALA A 21 -26.42 40.35 -37.38
N ALA A 22 -25.78 41.01 -38.32
CA ALA A 22 -26.03 40.82 -39.76
C ALA A 22 -25.44 39.47 -40.20
N CYS A 23 -26.26 38.60 -40.79
CA CYS A 23 -25.82 37.36 -41.42
C CYS A 23 -25.02 37.67 -42.69
N ALA A 24 -23.74 37.34 -42.68
CA ALA A 24 -22.95 37.25 -43.92
C ALA A 24 -23.01 35.79 -44.44
N PRO A 25 -23.02 35.57 -45.75
CA PRO A 25 -23.09 34.22 -46.32
C PRO A 25 -21.78 33.46 -46.04
N THR A 26 -21.90 32.29 -45.48
CA THR A 26 -20.76 31.36 -45.25
C THR A 26 -20.29 30.77 -46.58
N ALA A 27 -19.01 30.94 -46.89
CA ALA A 27 -18.35 30.23 -47.99
C ALA A 27 -18.32 28.72 -47.70
N PRO A 28 -18.35 27.83 -48.73
CA PRO A 28 -18.32 26.39 -48.53
C PRO A 28 -16.99 25.97 -47.89
N ALA A 29 -17.10 25.18 -46.80
CA ALA A 29 -15.96 24.64 -46.08
C ALA A 29 -15.14 23.71 -46.99
N THR A 30 -13.85 23.97 -47.09
CA THR A 30 -12.88 23.06 -47.72
C THR A 30 -12.86 21.74 -46.93
N PRO A 31 -12.93 20.56 -47.58
CA PRO A 31 -12.82 19.28 -46.85
C PRO A 31 -11.48 19.19 -46.15
N ALA A 32 -11.53 18.79 -44.87
CA ALA A 32 -10.33 18.55 -44.07
C ALA A 32 -9.46 17.47 -44.73
N PRO A 33 -8.13 17.62 -44.73
CA PRO A 33 -7.26 16.59 -45.24
C PRO A 33 -7.48 15.27 -44.50
N ALA A 34 -7.54 14.16 -45.25
CA ALA A 34 -7.67 12.82 -44.70
C ALA A 34 -6.59 12.58 -43.62
N ALA A 35 -7.00 12.12 -42.43
CA ALA A 35 -6.10 11.81 -41.36
C ALA A 35 -5.03 10.81 -41.86
N ALA A 36 -3.77 11.16 -41.66
CA ALA A 36 -2.66 10.24 -41.93
C ALA A 36 -2.87 8.92 -41.16
N PRO A 37 -2.52 7.77 -41.73
CA PRO A 37 -2.68 6.49 -41.02
C PRO A 37 -1.91 6.55 -39.70
N VAL A 38 -2.62 6.30 -38.61
CA VAL A 38 -2.04 6.20 -37.26
C VAL A 38 -0.99 5.09 -37.33
N ALA A 39 0.28 5.46 -37.15
CA ALA A 39 1.36 4.49 -37.06
C ALA A 39 1.00 3.48 -35.97
N GLN A 40 0.98 2.20 -36.31
CA GLN A 40 0.80 1.15 -35.33
C GLN A 40 1.93 1.29 -34.28
N PRO A 41 1.61 1.22 -32.96
CA PRO A 41 2.64 1.25 -31.95
C PRO A 41 3.66 0.14 -32.24
N PRO A 42 4.94 0.37 -31.99
CA PRO A 42 5.97 -0.65 -32.20
C PRO A 42 5.55 -1.93 -31.48
N ARG A 43 5.62 -3.06 -32.18
CA ARG A 43 5.33 -4.38 -31.59
C ARG A 43 6.20 -4.54 -30.36
N ASP A 44 5.55 -4.71 -29.22
CA ASP A 44 6.21 -4.88 -27.93
C ASP A 44 7.12 -6.12 -27.97
N ARG A 45 8.43 -5.89 -28.03
CA ARG A 45 9.42 -6.97 -27.98
C ARG A 45 9.34 -7.78 -26.68
N ASN A 46 8.69 -7.23 -25.66
CA ASN A 46 8.43 -7.91 -24.39
C ASN A 46 7.29 -8.95 -24.51
N ALA A 47 6.37 -8.81 -25.46
CA ALA A 47 5.31 -9.79 -25.69
C ALA A 47 5.88 -11.14 -26.15
N GLN A 48 6.90 -11.12 -27.02
CA GLN A 48 7.57 -12.35 -27.48
C GLN A 48 8.40 -13.03 -26.37
N ALA A 49 9.02 -12.24 -25.48
CA ALA A 49 9.75 -12.78 -24.33
C ALA A 49 8.81 -13.36 -23.27
N LEU A 50 7.58 -12.85 -23.16
CA LEU A 50 6.54 -13.36 -22.26
C LEU A 50 6.01 -14.72 -22.72
N ASP A 51 5.84 -14.93 -24.04
CA ASP A 51 5.36 -16.21 -24.57
C ASP A 51 6.35 -17.37 -24.34
N THR A 52 7.65 -17.10 -24.38
CA THR A 52 8.69 -18.12 -24.09
C THR A 52 8.78 -18.45 -22.60
N ALA A 53 8.42 -17.53 -21.71
CA ALA A 53 8.44 -17.74 -20.26
C ALA A 53 7.34 -18.70 -19.77
N PHE A 54 6.32 -18.93 -20.59
CA PHE A 54 5.24 -19.88 -20.30
C PHE A 54 5.42 -21.27 -20.92
N SER A 55 6.61 -21.59 -21.42
CA SER A 55 6.88 -22.91 -21.98
C SER A 55 6.79 -24.00 -20.90
N GLY A 56 5.90 -24.96 -21.09
CA GLY A 56 5.70 -26.10 -20.19
C GLY A 56 4.26 -26.64 -20.24
N PRO A 57 4.04 -27.85 -19.70
CA PRO A 57 2.70 -28.42 -19.66
C PRO A 57 1.77 -27.57 -18.77
N GLN A 58 0.56 -27.31 -19.26
CA GLN A 58 -0.47 -26.62 -18.52
C GLN A 58 -1.25 -27.61 -17.66
N HIS A 59 -1.62 -27.19 -16.46
CA HIS A 59 -2.58 -27.91 -15.63
C HIS A 59 -3.99 -27.59 -16.14
N VAL A 60 -4.64 -28.55 -16.74
CA VAL A 60 -5.97 -28.37 -17.32
C VAL A 60 -7.01 -28.46 -16.21
N VAL A 61 -7.56 -27.30 -15.83
CA VAL A 61 -8.72 -27.21 -14.95
C VAL A 61 -9.90 -26.74 -15.80
N ALA A 62 -10.98 -27.50 -15.79
CA ALA A 62 -12.21 -27.04 -16.42
C ALA A 62 -12.81 -25.89 -15.61
N VAL A 63 -12.80 -24.68 -16.18
CA VAL A 63 -13.48 -23.53 -15.60
C VAL A 63 -14.89 -23.47 -16.19
N ALA A 64 -15.85 -24.03 -15.46
CA ALA A 64 -17.25 -23.88 -15.82
C ALA A 64 -17.70 -22.48 -15.42
N THR A 65 -17.97 -21.62 -16.41
CA THR A 65 -18.41 -20.25 -16.18
C THR A 65 -19.93 -20.16 -16.24
N ASP A 66 -20.55 -19.74 -15.15
CA ASP A 66 -21.92 -19.22 -15.15
C ASP A 66 -21.86 -17.72 -15.47
N GLN A 67 -22.03 -17.37 -16.77
CA GLN A 67 -21.97 -15.98 -17.22
C GLN A 67 -23.08 -15.15 -16.59
N GLY A 68 -24.26 -15.71 -16.33
CA GLY A 68 -25.35 -14.99 -15.67
C GLY A 68 -24.99 -14.57 -14.24
N ALA A 69 -24.31 -15.45 -13.50
CA ALA A 69 -23.78 -15.12 -12.17
C ALA A 69 -22.70 -14.04 -12.25
N VAL A 70 -21.79 -14.13 -13.22
CA VAL A 70 -20.75 -13.10 -13.43
C VAL A 70 -21.36 -11.74 -13.75
N ASP A 71 -22.33 -11.70 -14.69
CA ASP A 71 -23.00 -10.45 -15.08
C ASP A 71 -23.76 -9.84 -13.90
N ALA A 72 -24.39 -10.65 -13.04
CA ALA A 72 -25.04 -10.17 -11.82
C ALA A 72 -24.03 -9.55 -10.84
N MET A 73 -22.88 -10.18 -10.63
CA MET A 73 -21.81 -9.64 -9.78
C MET A 73 -21.21 -8.34 -10.35
N ILE A 74 -21.02 -8.27 -11.68
CA ILE A 74 -20.55 -7.05 -12.33
C ILE A 74 -21.57 -5.90 -12.17
N ALA A 75 -22.86 -6.19 -12.39
CA ALA A 75 -23.91 -5.19 -12.20
C ALA A 75 -23.97 -4.71 -10.74
N GLU A 76 -23.85 -5.62 -9.77
CA GLU A 76 -23.85 -5.29 -8.35
C GLU A 76 -22.65 -4.43 -7.97
N GLY A 77 -21.43 -4.85 -8.34
CA GLY A 77 -20.21 -4.17 -7.96
C GLY A 77 -19.99 -2.83 -8.68
N MET A 78 -20.42 -2.72 -9.94
CA MET A 78 -20.18 -1.50 -10.72
C MET A 78 -21.31 -0.46 -10.63
N GLN A 79 -22.52 -0.84 -10.19
CA GLN A 79 -23.67 0.09 -10.17
C GLN A 79 -24.21 0.36 -8.76
N ARG A 80 -23.95 -0.52 -7.78
CA ARG A 80 -24.51 -0.43 -6.43
C ARG A 80 -23.43 -0.59 -5.34
N SER A 81 -22.20 -0.20 -5.66
CA SER A 81 -21.05 -0.31 -4.77
C SER A 81 -21.14 0.60 -3.56
N HIS A 82 -20.68 0.09 -2.43
CA HIS A 82 -20.47 0.85 -1.20
C HIS A 82 -19.01 1.30 -1.02
N ALA A 83 -18.11 0.88 -1.91
CA ALA A 83 -16.66 1.03 -1.74
C ALA A 83 -16.21 2.48 -1.47
N GLY A 84 -16.82 3.47 -2.13
CA GLY A 84 -16.46 4.88 -1.92
C GLY A 84 -16.76 5.36 -0.49
N ALA A 85 -17.99 5.13 -0.01
CA ALA A 85 -18.40 5.56 1.32
C ALA A 85 -17.68 4.79 2.44
N ASP A 86 -17.46 3.49 2.25
CA ASP A 86 -16.74 2.66 3.21
C ASP A 86 -15.25 3.03 3.27
N LEU A 87 -14.62 3.38 2.14
CA LEU A 87 -13.23 3.84 2.11
C LEU A 87 -13.08 5.22 2.75
N GLU A 88 -13.98 6.16 2.46
CA GLU A 88 -14.01 7.47 3.10
C GLU A 88 -14.12 7.34 4.63
N TYR A 89 -15.03 6.48 5.09
CA TYR A 89 -15.18 6.24 6.53
C TYR A 89 -13.92 5.63 7.15
N LEU A 90 -13.30 4.65 6.49
CA LEU A 90 -12.07 4.01 6.97
C LEU A 90 -10.90 5.01 7.02
N ALA A 91 -10.76 5.84 5.98
CA ALA A 91 -9.66 6.78 5.84
C ALA A 91 -9.82 8.02 6.71
N ASP A 92 -11.00 8.67 6.68
CA ASP A 92 -11.18 10.00 7.27
C ASP A 92 -11.80 9.95 8.67
N VAL A 93 -12.68 8.97 8.97
CA VAL A 93 -13.32 8.85 10.27
C VAL A 93 -12.53 7.97 11.24
N ILE A 94 -12.02 6.83 10.78
CA ILE A 94 -11.15 5.96 11.59
C ILE A 94 -9.71 6.49 11.55
N GLY A 95 -9.22 6.81 10.38
CA GLY A 95 -7.91 7.42 10.14
C GLY A 95 -6.74 6.42 10.13
N PRO A 96 -5.52 6.90 10.42
CA PRO A 96 -4.32 6.08 10.42
C PRO A 96 -4.42 4.87 11.35
N ARG A 97 -4.09 3.69 10.83
CA ARG A 97 -4.35 2.40 11.50
C ARG A 97 -3.06 1.67 11.87
N LEU A 98 -2.10 2.41 12.45
CA LEU A 98 -0.82 1.82 12.86
C LEU A 98 -1.05 0.59 13.75
N THR A 99 -0.30 -0.46 13.51
CA THR A 99 -0.44 -1.74 14.23
C THR A 99 -0.28 -1.54 15.75
N GLY A 100 -1.26 -2.06 16.49
CA GLY A 100 -1.36 -1.89 17.94
C GLY A 100 -2.02 -0.58 18.41
N SER A 101 -2.45 0.29 17.50
CA SER A 101 -3.18 1.51 17.83
C SER A 101 -4.65 1.25 18.15
N ALA A 102 -5.29 2.20 18.84
CA ALA A 102 -6.73 2.18 19.06
C ALA A 102 -7.54 2.36 17.77
N ALA A 103 -6.98 3.06 16.78
CA ALA A 103 -7.61 3.26 15.48
C ALA A 103 -7.68 1.93 14.70
N LEU A 104 -6.62 1.13 14.69
CA LEU A 104 -6.66 -0.21 14.09
C LEU A 104 -7.71 -1.10 14.77
N LYS A 105 -7.80 -1.07 16.11
CA LYS A 105 -8.83 -1.84 16.81
C LYS A 105 -10.25 -1.39 16.42
N ARG A 106 -10.49 -0.08 16.26
CA ARG A 106 -11.78 0.43 15.75
C ARG A 106 -12.06 -0.06 14.33
N ALA A 107 -11.02 -0.10 13.47
CA ALA A 107 -11.15 -0.62 12.12
C ALA A 107 -11.51 -2.11 12.10
N ASN A 108 -10.88 -2.93 12.96
CA ASN A 108 -11.25 -4.34 13.11
C ASN A 108 -12.71 -4.50 13.57
N ASP A 109 -13.17 -3.72 14.58
CA ASP A 109 -14.54 -3.80 15.06
C ASP A 109 -15.53 -3.36 13.99
N TRP A 110 -15.25 -2.26 13.30
CA TRP A 110 -16.10 -1.71 12.25
C TRP A 110 -16.20 -2.68 11.06
N THR A 111 -15.10 -3.23 10.59
CA THR A 111 -15.13 -4.19 9.46
C THR A 111 -15.85 -5.47 9.83
N ALA A 112 -15.71 -5.96 11.07
CA ALA A 112 -16.49 -7.09 11.56
C ALA A 112 -18.00 -6.79 11.58
N GLU A 113 -18.41 -5.58 11.98
CA GLU A 113 -19.81 -5.17 11.93
C GLU A 113 -20.31 -5.08 10.49
N ARG A 114 -19.55 -4.50 9.57
CA ARG A 114 -19.91 -4.45 8.15
C ARG A 114 -20.11 -5.86 7.56
N PHE A 115 -19.25 -6.82 7.90
CA PHE A 115 -19.44 -8.22 7.47
C PHE A 115 -20.74 -8.82 8.04
N ARG A 116 -21.12 -8.50 9.30
CA ARG A 116 -22.41 -8.95 9.89
C ARG A 116 -23.58 -8.31 9.17
N GLU A 117 -23.53 -7.00 8.92
CA GLU A 117 -24.56 -6.27 8.18
C GLU A 117 -24.79 -6.86 6.77
N TYR A 118 -23.72 -7.34 6.12
CA TYR A 118 -23.82 -8.04 4.83
C TYR A 118 -24.31 -9.48 4.96
N GLY A 119 -24.55 -9.97 6.19
CA GLY A 119 -25.08 -11.30 6.42
C GLY A 119 -24.07 -12.44 6.31
N LEU A 120 -22.77 -12.15 6.48
CA LEU A 120 -21.74 -13.19 6.48
C LEU A 120 -21.80 -14.04 7.75
N ALA A 121 -21.39 -15.29 7.61
CA ALA A 121 -21.25 -16.24 8.71
C ALA A 121 -19.86 -16.12 9.37
N ASN A 122 -19.75 -16.70 10.56
CA ASN A 122 -18.47 -16.87 11.28
C ASN A 122 -17.66 -15.57 11.42
N VAL A 123 -18.35 -14.44 11.65
CA VAL A 123 -17.67 -13.14 11.80
C VAL A 123 -17.05 -13.03 13.18
N HIS A 124 -15.74 -12.96 13.26
CA HIS A 124 -14.99 -12.84 14.50
C HIS A 124 -13.64 -12.13 14.32
N LEU A 125 -13.01 -11.80 15.44
CA LEU A 125 -11.67 -11.25 15.50
C LEU A 125 -10.72 -12.33 16.04
N GLU A 126 -9.64 -12.62 15.32
CA GLU A 126 -8.60 -13.57 15.75
C GLU A 126 -7.45 -12.83 16.42
N PRO A 127 -7.28 -13.00 17.75
CA PRO A 127 -6.26 -12.29 18.50
C PRO A 127 -4.87 -12.91 18.31
N TRP A 128 -3.86 -12.04 18.25
CA TRP A 128 -2.46 -12.45 18.32
C TRP A 128 -1.63 -11.42 19.06
N ARG A 129 -0.42 -11.81 19.51
CA ARG A 129 0.46 -10.93 20.31
C ARG A 129 1.43 -10.20 19.39
N PHE A 130 1.39 -8.88 19.46
CA PHE A 130 2.35 -7.98 18.83
C PHE A 130 3.40 -7.50 19.83
N GLY A 131 4.43 -6.81 19.40
CA GLY A 131 5.45 -6.23 20.28
C GLY A 131 4.94 -5.04 21.09
N GLN A 132 5.86 -4.22 21.53
CA GLN A 132 5.55 -3.01 22.30
C GLN A 132 4.76 -2.01 21.45
N ARG A 133 3.74 -1.41 22.07
CA ARG A 133 3.01 -0.29 21.45
C ARG A 133 3.94 0.90 21.30
N TRP A 134 3.85 1.54 20.17
CA TRP A 134 4.44 2.83 19.92
C TRP A 134 3.36 3.80 19.46
N THR A 135 3.48 5.07 19.86
CA THR A 135 2.55 6.12 19.44
C THR A 135 3.36 7.32 18.99
N ARG A 136 3.12 7.77 17.77
CA ARG A 136 3.68 8.99 17.25
C ARG A 136 3.11 10.17 17.99
N GLY A 137 3.99 11.01 18.52
CA GLY A 137 3.65 12.33 19.02
C GLY A 137 4.06 13.42 18.04
N PRO A 138 3.71 14.67 18.33
CA PRO A 138 4.18 15.82 17.55
C PRO A 138 5.71 15.85 17.45
N ALA A 139 6.22 16.23 16.28
CA ALA A 139 7.64 16.46 16.05
C ALA A 139 7.81 17.87 15.48
N ALA A 140 8.56 18.71 16.20
CA ALA A 140 8.94 20.05 15.76
C ALA A 140 10.46 20.03 15.49
N VAL A 141 10.84 20.19 14.23
CA VAL A 141 12.24 20.11 13.80
C VAL A 141 12.60 21.35 13.02
N ARG A 142 13.71 22.00 13.38
CA ARG A 142 14.24 23.15 12.62
C ARG A 142 15.74 23.05 12.41
N MET A 143 16.20 23.49 11.28
CA MET A 143 17.62 23.81 11.07
C MET A 143 17.91 25.14 11.77
N THR A 144 18.95 25.19 12.59
CA THR A 144 19.36 26.40 13.32
C THR A 144 20.62 27.04 12.74
N ALA A 145 21.37 26.29 11.94
CA ALA A 145 22.53 26.77 11.18
C ALA A 145 22.61 26.01 9.85
N PRO A 146 23.12 26.65 8.77
CA PRO A 146 23.56 28.06 8.65
C PRO A 146 22.39 29.04 8.54
N HIS A 147 21.15 28.60 8.31
CA HIS A 147 19.95 29.44 8.24
C HIS A 147 18.85 28.81 9.09
N GLU A 148 18.17 29.63 9.86
CA GLU A 148 17.04 29.18 10.64
C GLU A 148 15.82 28.90 9.74
N ARG A 149 15.29 27.68 9.76
CA ARG A 149 14.04 27.31 9.10
C ARG A 149 13.45 26.03 9.68
N TRP A 150 12.11 25.94 9.68
CA TRP A 150 11.41 24.70 9.98
C TRP A 150 11.62 23.69 8.87
N LEU A 151 11.72 22.43 9.26
CA LEU A 151 11.91 21.32 8.35
C LEU A 151 10.64 20.48 8.25
N ASN A 152 10.39 19.93 7.06
CA ASN A 152 9.49 18.83 6.88
C ASN A 152 10.21 17.58 7.38
N ALA A 153 9.76 17.07 8.54
CA ALA A 153 10.43 15.97 9.22
C ALA A 153 9.48 15.21 10.14
N VAL A 154 9.63 13.92 10.18
CA VAL A 154 8.87 13.02 11.04
C VAL A 154 9.80 12.09 11.80
N SER A 155 9.31 11.53 12.89
CA SER A 155 10.05 10.49 13.60
C SER A 155 9.84 9.13 12.95
N TRP A 156 10.90 8.33 12.84
CA TRP A 156 10.83 6.93 12.46
C TRP A 156 10.02 6.14 13.51
N ALA A 157 9.25 5.14 13.05
CA ALA A 157 8.46 4.33 13.97
C ALA A 157 9.35 3.48 14.87
N TRP A 158 8.89 3.22 16.09
CA TRP A 158 9.65 2.56 17.18
C TRP A 158 10.98 3.24 17.52
N ALA A 159 11.08 4.54 17.26
CA ALA A 159 12.12 5.39 17.82
C ALA A 159 11.57 6.19 19.02
N PRO A 160 12.36 6.44 20.06
CA PRO A 160 11.95 7.23 21.20
C PRO A 160 11.77 8.71 20.83
N GLY A 161 11.06 9.42 21.67
CA GLY A 161 11.02 10.88 21.65
C GLY A 161 12.29 11.51 22.25
N THR A 162 12.28 12.85 22.30
CA THR A 162 13.27 13.66 23.03
C THR A 162 12.68 14.12 24.37
N ASN A 163 13.52 14.39 25.34
CA ASN A 163 13.10 15.03 26.59
C ASN A 163 13.13 16.56 26.45
N GLY A 164 12.14 17.12 25.73
CA GLY A 164 12.14 18.51 25.32
C GLY A 164 13.00 18.77 24.08
N PRO A 165 13.24 20.04 23.71
CA PRO A 165 14.07 20.42 22.57
C PRO A 165 15.53 19.97 22.75
N VAL A 166 16.08 19.30 21.74
CA VAL A 166 17.47 18.85 21.67
C VAL A 166 18.16 19.54 20.52
N ASN A 167 19.14 20.38 20.84
CA ASN A 167 20.01 21.07 19.88
C ASN A 167 21.30 20.29 19.67
N GLY A 168 21.80 20.24 18.45
CA GLY A 168 23.08 19.62 18.14
C GLY A 168 23.55 19.89 16.73
N ASP A 169 24.87 19.86 16.55
CA ASP A 169 25.45 19.93 15.21
C ASP A 169 25.15 18.64 14.43
N VAL A 170 25.09 18.78 13.11
CA VAL A 170 24.94 17.66 12.20
C VAL A 170 26.31 17.16 11.75
N VAL A 171 26.50 15.85 11.80
CA VAL A 171 27.73 15.18 11.36
C VAL A 171 27.39 14.08 10.36
N TYR A 172 28.10 14.06 9.25
CA TYR A 172 28.05 12.93 8.33
C TYR A 172 29.04 11.84 8.77
N MET A 173 28.51 10.67 9.13
CA MET A 173 29.28 9.51 9.57
C MET A 173 29.26 8.46 8.43
N ASP A 174 30.29 8.42 7.63
CA ASP A 174 30.45 7.57 6.46
C ASP A 174 31.26 6.29 6.73
N ALA A 175 31.42 5.91 8.01
CA ALA A 175 32.13 4.69 8.37
C ALA A 175 31.40 3.44 7.83
N ASN A 176 32.16 2.59 7.15
CA ASN A 176 31.66 1.33 6.58
C ASN A 176 32.10 0.08 7.37
N THR A 177 33.00 0.27 8.34
CA THR A 177 33.48 -0.80 9.23
C THR A 177 33.56 -0.31 10.67
N ARG A 178 33.56 -1.24 11.64
CA ARG A 178 33.75 -0.89 13.05
C ARG A 178 35.11 -0.27 13.33
N ALA A 179 36.14 -0.74 12.64
CA ALA A 179 37.50 -0.20 12.77
C ALA A 179 37.56 1.26 12.29
N ASP A 180 36.94 1.55 11.15
CA ASP A 180 36.84 2.91 10.60
C ASP A 180 36.06 3.84 11.54
N PHE A 181 34.91 3.38 12.06
CA PHE A 181 34.15 4.09 13.07
C PHE A 181 35.02 4.43 14.28
N ASN A 182 35.71 3.45 14.84
CA ASN A 182 36.52 3.62 16.02
C ASN A 182 37.67 4.64 15.81
N THR A 183 38.26 4.67 14.62
CA THR A 183 39.36 5.58 14.27
C THR A 183 38.91 7.01 14.07
N ARG A 184 37.76 7.20 13.40
CA ARG A 184 37.34 8.52 12.90
C ARG A 184 36.32 9.21 13.79
N PHE A 185 35.42 8.44 14.43
CA PHE A 185 34.19 8.96 15.04
C PHE A 185 34.08 8.67 16.53
N ALA A 186 34.66 7.62 17.06
CA ALA A 186 34.52 7.26 18.46
C ALA A 186 34.95 8.42 19.39
N GLY A 187 34.12 8.72 20.38
CA GLY A 187 34.30 9.79 21.34
C GLY A 187 33.96 11.20 20.79
N LYS A 188 33.49 11.34 19.55
CA LYS A 188 33.27 12.65 18.88
C LYS A 188 31.79 12.94 18.56
N LEU A 189 30.88 12.02 18.81
CA LEU A 189 29.49 12.13 18.35
C LEU A 189 28.49 12.49 19.47
N ARG A 190 28.95 12.67 20.71
CA ARG A 190 28.07 13.04 21.83
C ARG A 190 27.26 14.30 21.51
N GLY A 191 25.93 14.21 21.63
CA GLY A 191 25.01 15.31 21.39
C GLY A 191 24.90 15.76 19.93
N LYS A 192 25.42 15.00 18.96
CA LYS A 192 25.34 15.30 17.53
C LYS A 192 24.14 14.63 16.88
N TRP A 193 23.56 15.25 15.85
CA TRP A 193 22.65 14.63 14.90
C TRP A 193 23.47 13.94 13.81
N VAL A 194 23.25 12.65 13.59
CA VAL A 194 24.13 11.83 12.74
C VAL A 194 23.43 11.46 11.44
N LEU A 195 23.99 11.88 10.30
CA LEU A 195 23.68 11.34 8.99
C LEU A 195 24.61 10.14 8.74
N ALA A 196 24.09 8.92 8.67
CA ALA A 196 24.90 7.72 8.41
C ALA A 196 24.64 7.11 7.03
N ARG A 197 23.97 7.84 6.15
CA ARG A 197 23.79 7.48 4.73
C ARG A 197 24.29 8.62 3.87
N GLY A 198 24.85 8.29 2.71
CA GLY A 198 25.21 9.27 1.71
C GLY A 198 23.98 9.95 1.08
N PRO A 199 24.19 10.99 0.28
CA PRO A 199 23.12 11.68 -0.42
C PRO A 199 22.35 10.69 -1.33
N VAL A 200 21.05 10.93 -1.47
CA VAL A 200 20.14 10.06 -2.24
C VAL A 200 19.69 10.78 -3.50
N THR A 201 20.13 10.32 -4.67
CA THR A 201 19.71 10.87 -5.95
C THR A 201 18.49 10.12 -6.44
N ILE A 202 17.34 10.79 -6.46
CA ILE A 202 16.06 10.25 -6.95
C ILE A 202 15.50 11.06 -8.12
N TRP A 203 15.93 12.33 -8.26
CA TRP A 203 15.48 13.18 -9.35
C TRP A 203 16.23 12.83 -10.63
N ASN A 204 15.49 12.43 -11.66
CA ASN A 204 16.00 12.19 -12.99
C ASN A 204 15.00 12.77 -14.02
N PRO A 205 15.15 14.04 -14.41
CA PRO A 205 14.21 14.71 -15.31
C PRO A 205 14.18 14.09 -16.71
N ASP A 206 15.30 13.51 -17.14
CA ASP A 206 15.46 12.90 -18.47
C ASP A 206 15.46 11.35 -18.41
N GLY A 207 15.28 10.81 -17.22
CA GLY A 207 15.28 9.36 -17.02
C GLY A 207 14.06 8.74 -17.69
N PRO A 208 14.21 7.56 -18.29
CA PRO A 208 13.05 6.81 -18.73
C PRO A 208 12.16 6.59 -17.50
N THR A 209 10.87 6.78 -17.69
CA THR A 209 9.87 6.23 -16.77
C THR A 209 10.33 4.82 -16.42
N MET A 210 10.52 4.49 -15.14
CA MET A 210 11.06 3.20 -14.72
C MET A 210 10.44 2.10 -15.57
N THR A 211 11.25 1.40 -16.34
CA THR A 211 10.74 0.26 -17.10
C THR A 211 10.32 -0.81 -16.10
N HIS A 212 9.40 -1.68 -16.48
CA HIS A 212 9.03 -2.82 -15.65
C HIS A 212 10.26 -3.63 -15.17
N ALA A 213 11.29 -3.75 -16.02
CA ALA A 213 12.56 -4.38 -15.65
C ALA A 213 13.31 -3.64 -14.54
N ASP A 214 13.27 -2.31 -14.53
CA ASP A 214 13.90 -1.48 -13.50
C ASP A 214 13.11 -1.55 -12.18
N SER A 215 11.79 -1.61 -12.24
CA SER A 215 10.96 -1.79 -11.04
C SER A 215 11.18 -3.18 -10.42
N VAL A 216 11.25 -4.24 -11.23
CA VAL A 216 11.58 -5.61 -10.76
C VAL A 216 12.99 -5.66 -10.17
N ARG A 217 13.96 -4.97 -10.79
CA ARG A 217 15.33 -4.89 -10.25
C ARG A 217 15.39 -4.09 -8.95
N ALA A 218 14.68 -2.97 -8.87
CA ALA A 218 14.56 -2.17 -7.66
C ALA A 218 13.87 -2.96 -6.52
N ASP A 219 12.84 -3.73 -6.84
CA ASP A 219 12.18 -4.64 -5.90
C ASP A 219 13.10 -5.79 -5.45
N SER A 220 13.87 -6.37 -6.38
CA SER A 220 14.85 -7.40 -6.04
C SER A 220 15.93 -6.86 -5.11
N LEU A 221 16.40 -5.62 -5.34
CA LEU A 221 17.36 -4.95 -4.47
C LEU A 221 16.75 -4.59 -3.12
N ARG A 222 15.51 -4.10 -3.09
CA ARG A 222 14.76 -3.87 -1.84
C ARG A 222 14.58 -5.17 -1.07
N ARG A 223 14.14 -6.25 -1.72
CA ARG A 223 13.99 -7.58 -1.09
C ARG A 223 15.31 -8.10 -0.53
N ALA A 224 16.41 -7.99 -1.29
CA ALA A 224 17.73 -8.34 -0.79
C ALA A 224 18.10 -7.53 0.46
N GLN A 225 17.69 -6.25 0.55
CA GLN A 225 17.90 -5.42 1.73
C GLN A 225 17.00 -5.81 2.91
N PHE A 226 15.73 -6.21 2.65
CA PHE A 226 14.79 -6.66 3.69
C PHE A 226 15.03 -8.11 4.12
N MET A 227 15.44 -8.98 3.21
CA MET A 227 15.71 -10.41 3.46
C MET A 227 17.13 -10.68 3.96
N THR A 228 18.05 -9.72 3.82
CA THR A 228 19.39 -9.87 4.40
C THR A 228 19.25 -9.79 5.92
N PRO A 229 19.69 -10.80 6.68
CA PRO A 229 19.80 -10.67 8.12
C PRO A 229 20.50 -9.37 8.44
N ALA A 230 20.04 -8.63 9.45
CA ALA A 230 20.64 -7.36 9.83
C ALA A 230 22.15 -7.53 9.82
N SER A 231 22.85 -6.77 8.97
CA SER A 231 24.30 -6.88 8.87
C SER A 231 24.87 -6.76 10.27
N PRO A 232 25.72 -7.69 10.75
CA PRO A 232 26.35 -7.57 12.07
C PRO A 232 27.04 -6.21 12.27
N PHE A 233 27.47 -5.61 11.16
CA PHE A 233 28.00 -4.24 11.13
C PHE A 233 26.92 -3.20 11.46
N ARG A 234 25.72 -3.27 10.87
CA ARG A 234 24.64 -2.31 11.12
C ARG A 234 24.23 -2.33 12.61
N ASP A 235 24.04 -3.50 13.19
CA ASP A 235 23.66 -3.63 14.60
C ASP A 235 24.79 -3.14 15.53
N SER A 236 26.04 -3.41 15.16
CA SER A 236 27.21 -2.89 15.88
C SER A 236 27.35 -1.36 15.79
N VAL A 237 26.95 -0.75 14.67
CA VAL A 237 26.95 0.71 14.49
C VAL A 237 25.85 1.35 15.32
N VAL A 238 24.63 0.80 15.31
CA VAL A 238 23.53 1.29 16.17
C VAL A 238 23.92 1.26 17.64
N ALA A 239 24.50 0.15 18.12
CA ALA A 239 25.00 0.03 19.48
C ALA A 239 26.14 1.04 19.78
N ALA A 240 27.02 1.28 18.81
CA ALA A 240 28.10 2.26 18.96
C ALA A 240 27.55 3.68 19.07
N LEU A 241 26.63 4.08 18.21
CA LEU A 241 25.99 5.39 18.25
C LEU A 241 25.23 5.62 19.56
N ALA A 242 24.55 4.59 20.06
CA ALA A 242 23.92 4.64 21.38
C ALA A 242 24.94 4.89 22.50
N GLY A 243 26.08 4.18 22.47
CA GLY A 243 27.17 4.36 23.42
C GLY A 243 27.83 5.74 23.37
N GLU A 244 27.85 6.39 22.21
CA GLU A 244 28.34 7.77 22.06
C GLU A 244 27.41 8.80 22.71
N GLY A 245 26.12 8.50 22.89
CA GLY A 245 25.12 9.45 23.38
C GLY A 245 24.81 10.54 22.35
N ILE A 246 24.54 10.14 21.11
CA ILE A 246 24.14 11.06 20.03
C ILE A 246 22.81 11.75 20.36
N ALA A 247 22.56 12.92 19.78
CA ALA A 247 21.25 13.58 19.86
C ALA A 247 20.17 12.78 19.11
N GLY A 248 20.55 12.20 17.98
CA GLY A 248 19.70 11.33 17.19
C GLY A 248 20.29 11.03 15.82
N TYR A 249 19.57 10.20 15.09
CA TYR A 249 19.90 9.79 13.74
C TYR A 249 18.99 10.51 12.74
N VAL A 250 19.50 10.86 11.56
CA VAL A 250 18.74 11.53 10.51
C VAL A 250 18.91 10.77 9.20
N THR A 251 17.79 10.49 8.52
CA THR A 251 17.75 9.84 7.20
C THR A 251 16.87 10.62 6.23
N SER A 252 17.01 10.30 4.94
CA SER A 252 16.13 10.79 3.89
C SER A 252 14.86 9.96 3.80
N GLY A 253 13.72 10.58 3.51
CA GLY A 253 12.51 9.91 3.07
C GLY A 253 12.64 9.20 1.73
N ALA A 254 13.71 9.47 0.97
CA ALA A 254 14.00 8.88 -0.33
C ALA A 254 12.83 8.96 -1.33
N LYS A 255 12.02 10.01 -1.21
CA LYS A 255 10.94 10.39 -2.13
C LYS A 255 11.18 11.78 -2.68
N GLN A 256 10.53 12.11 -3.80
CA GLN A 256 10.58 13.44 -4.43
C GLN A 256 9.51 14.36 -3.83
N PHE A 257 9.60 15.63 -4.14
CA PHE A 257 8.58 16.65 -3.85
C PHE A 257 8.33 16.89 -2.36
N GLY A 258 9.35 16.80 -1.54
CA GLY A 258 9.23 17.00 -0.10
C GLY A 258 8.46 15.89 0.62
N LEU A 259 8.27 14.75 -0.03
CA LEU A 259 7.58 13.62 0.58
C LEU A 259 8.50 12.88 1.55
N GLU A 260 7.89 12.42 2.62
CA GLU A 260 8.50 11.56 3.62
C GLU A 260 8.10 10.10 3.38
N THR A 261 8.78 9.19 4.03
CA THR A 261 8.41 7.78 4.06
C THR A 261 8.49 7.25 5.47
N MET A 262 7.73 6.20 5.74
CA MET A 262 7.75 5.54 7.04
C MET A 262 8.06 4.06 6.90
N SER A 263 8.68 3.54 7.94
CA SER A 263 8.87 2.12 8.20
C SER A 263 9.26 1.96 9.68
N GLY A 264 9.30 0.75 10.15
CA GLY A 264 9.72 0.41 11.51
C GLY A 264 9.16 -0.94 11.94
N SER A 265 9.53 -1.37 13.13
CA SER A 265 9.01 -2.63 13.70
C SER A 265 9.35 -2.70 15.18
N PRO A 266 8.46 -3.27 16.02
CA PRO A 266 8.76 -3.54 17.42
C PRO A 266 9.92 -4.51 17.61
N ALA A 267 10.27 -5.27 16.57
CA ALA A 267 11.48 -6.13 16.60
C ALA A 267 12.78 -5.33 16.53
N ARG A 268 12.72 -4.03 16.20
CA ARG A 268 13.89 -3.14 16.12
C ARG A 268 13.57 -1.78 16.71
N ILE A 269 13.61 -1.68 18.02
CA ILE A 269 13.46 -0.42 18.75
C ILE A 269 14.82 0.29 18.73
N TYR A 270 14.83 1.56 18.29
CA TYR A 270 16.03 2.37 18.29
C TYR A 270 16.28 2.94 19.69
N PRO A 271 17.55 2.98 20.16
CA PRO A 271 17.89 3.51 21.49
C PRO A 271 18.06 5.05 21.52
N PHE A 272 17.77 5.72 20.42
CA PHE A 272 17.90 7.19 20.25
C PHE A 272 16.82 7.73 19.31
N PRO A 273 16.51 9.03 19.35
CA PRO A 273 15.62 9.67 18.39
C PRO A 273 16.08 9.45 16.94
N TYR A 274 15.13 9.17 16.05
CA TYR A 274 15.42 8.91 14.66
C TYR A 274 14.47 9.72 13.78
N LEU A 275 15.03 10.65 13.01
CA LEU A 275 14.31 11.57 12.12
C LEU A 275 14.38 11.10 10.67
N VAL A 276 13.25 11.21 10.00
CA VAL A 276 13.15 11.20 8.55
C VAL A 276 12.89 12.63 8.11
N VAL A 277 13.72 13.15 7.23
CA VAL A 277 13.51 14.45 6.59
C VAL A 277 13.28 14.26 5.10
N ASP A 278 12.65 15.22 4.43
CA ASP A 278 12.52 15.19 2.98
C ASP A 278 13.90 15.06 2.31
N ASN A 279 13.90 14.46 1.10
CA ASN A 279 15.14 14.16 0.38
C ASN A 279 15.94 15.43 0.00
N GLU A 280 15.24 16.50 -0.32
CA GLU A 280 15.83 17.77 -0.72
C GLU A 280 16.61 18.39 0.45
N THR A 281 16.02 18.40 1.64
CA THR A 281 16.66 18.84 2.89
C THR A 281 17.84 17.94 3.28
N PHE A 282 17.68 16.61 3.20
CA PHE A 282 18.75 15.66 3.48
C PHE A 282 19.97 15.90 2.60
N ASN A 283 19.76 16.01 1.30
CA ASN A 283 20.83 16.30 0.34
C ASN A 283 21.42 17.70 0.49
N GLN A 284 20.62 18.70 0.92
CA GLN A 284 21.13 20.02 1.24
C GLN A 284 22.12 19.98 2.41
N MET A 285 21.79 19.28 3.50
CA MET A 285 22.71 19.09 4.62
C MET A 285 24.03 18.47 4.18
N HIS A 286 23.99 17.45 3.33
CA HIS A 286 25.21 16.85 2.77
C HIS A 286 26.06 17.86 1.96
N ARG A 287 25.42 18.69 1.12
CA ARG A 287 26.14 19.70 0.34
C ARG A 287 26.78 20.78 1.21
N LEU A 288 26.07 21.20 2.27
CA LEU A 288 26.59 22.18 3.22
C LEU A 288 27.79 21.61 3.98
N LEU A 289 27.66 20.42 4.57
CA LEU A 289 28.76 19.74 5.26
C LEU A 289 29.97 19.50 4.34
N GLY A 290 29.74 19.14 3.07
CA GLY A 290 30.81 18.96 2.07
C GLY A 290 31.54 20.25 1.70
N ARG A 291 30.97 21.41 1.98
CA ARG A 291 31.61 22.74 1.84
C ARG A 291 32.30 23.22 3.12
N GLY A 292 32.22 22.45 4.20
CA GLY A 292 32.72 22.83 5.51
C GLY A 292 31.80 23.78 6.27
N GLU A 293 30.57 23.99 5.82
CA GLU A 293 29.60 24.83 6.51
C GLU A 293 29.11 24.15 7.81
N HIS A 294 28.86 24.98 8.82
CA HIS A 294 28.26 24.55 10.07
C HIS A 294 26.76 24.25 9.84
N VAL A 295 26.33 23.03 10.13
CA VAL A 295 24.92 22.62 10.09
C VAL A 295 24.49 22.17 11.47
N ALA A 296 23.37 22.70 11.96
CA ALA A 296 22.82 22.34 13.27
C ALA A 296 21.30 22.21 13.20
N LEU A 297 20.77 21.29 14.01
CA LEU A 297 19.34 21.03 14.14
C LEU A 297 18.89 21.17 15.59
N GLU A 298 17.65 21.62 15.75
CA GLU A 298 16.88 21.47 16.98
C GLU A 298 15.67 20.59 16.68
N ALA A 299 15.43 19.56 17.51
CA ALA A 299 14.25 18.74 17.40
C ALA A 299 13.58 18.52 18.76
N ASN A 300 12.25 18.60 18.78
CA ASN A 300 11.40 18.21 19.92
C ASN A 300 10.40 17.16 19.44
N ILE A 301 10.60 15.92 19.86
CA ILE A 301 9.83 14.75 19.42
C ILE A 301 9.12 14.16 20.64
N GLN A 302 7.79 13.98 20.56
CA GLN A 302 6.97 13.56 21.68
C GLN A 302 6.41 12.13 21.52
N ASN A 303 7.19 11.22 20.93
CA ASN A 303 6.78 9.84 20.81
C ASN A 303 6.65 9.15 22.17
N THR A 304 5.72 8.20 22.24
CA THR A 304 5.57 7.33 23.40
C THR A 304 5.81 5.88 23.02
N LEU A 305 6.71 5.22 23.74
CA LEU A 305 6.98 3.79 23.64
C LEU A 305 6.40 3.10 24.88
N GLY A 306 5.47 2.17 24.68
CA GLY A 306 4.90 1.35 25.76
C GLY A 306 5.90 0.30 26.23
N THR A 307 5.66 -0.24 27.43
CA THR A 307 6.51 -1.31 28.01
C THR A 307 5.99 -2.70 27.66
N ASP A 308 4.69 -2.83 27.41
CA ASP A 308 4.01 -4.12 27.27
C ASP A 308 3.67 -4.44 25.83
N SER A 309 3.68 -5.74 25.51
CA SER A 309 3.16 -6.21 24.24
C SER A 309 1.64 -6.08 24.19
N VAL A 310 1.13 -5.69 23.03
CA VAL A 310 -0.32 -5.50 22.81
C VAL A 310 -0.95 -6.68 22.06
N THR A 311 -2.26 -6.87 22.26
CA THR A 311 -3.05 -7.79 21.43
C THR A 311 -3.55 -7.05 20.21
N VAL A 312 -3.36 -7.64 19.04
CA VAL A 312 -3.82 -7.19 17.73
C VAL A 312 -4.72 -8.27 17.13
N TYR A 313 -5.51 -7.95 16.15
CA TYR A 313 -6.52 -8.87 15.62
C TYR A 313 -6.53 -8.90 14.11
N ASN A 314 -6.75 -10.08 13.51
CA ASN A 314 -7.23 -10.20 12.15
C ASN A 314 -8.76 -10.23 12.18
N THR A 315 -9.42 -9.60 11.20
CA THR A 315 -10.88 -9.70 11.07
C THR A 315 -11.23 -10.80 10.09
N VAL A 316 -12.07 -11.75 10.47
CA VAL A 316 -12.43 -12.92 9.70
C VAL A 316 -13.95 -13.01 9.49
N ALA A 317 -14.37 -13.38 8.27
CA ALA A 317 -15.76 -13.64 7.93
C ALA A 317 -15.87 -14.68 6.83
N GLU A 318 -17.04 -15.32 6.64
CA GLU A 318 -17.23 -16.41 5.68
C GLU A 318 -18.58 -16.34 4.96
N ILE A 319 -18.56 -16.75 3.67
CA ILE A 319 -19.72 -17.30 2.98
C ILE A 319 -19.50 -18.82 2.93
N ARG A 320 -20.29 -19.56 3.71
CA ARG A 320 -20.08 -21.00 3.88
C ARG A 320 -20.42 -21.77 2.61
N GLY A 321 -19.55 -22.71 2.27
CA GLY A 321 -19.72 -23.61 1.12
C GLY A 321 -20.89 -24.59 1.32
N THR A 322 -21.57 -24.90 0.22
CA THR A 322 -22.76 -25.77 0.22
C THR A 322 -22.43 -27.26 0.07
N GLU A 323 -21.30 -27.59 -0.58
CA GLU A 323 -20.92 -28.99 -0.89
C GLU A 323 -19.61 -29.39 -0.22
N LYS A 324 -18.63 -28.49 -0.23
CA LYS A 324 -17.28 -28.71 0.30
C LYS A 324 -16.92 -27.60 1.32
N PRO A 325 -17.67 -27.50 2.45
CA PRO A 325 -17.54 -26.40 3.39
C PRO A 325 -16.18 -26.31 4.09
N ASP A 326 -15.39 -27.38 4.08
CA ASP A 326 -14.05 -27.42 4.66
C ASP A 326 -12.94 -26.98 3.68
N GLU A 327 -13.25 -26.90 2.39
CA GLU A 327 -12.32 -26.38 1.39
C GLU A 327 -12.52 -24.86 1.27
N VAL A 328 -11.44 -24.08 1.25
CA VAL A 328 -11.49 -22.62 1.43
C VAL A 328 -10.83 -21.89 0.27
N VAL A 329 -11.53 -20.90 -0.27
CA VAL A 329 -10.95 -19.80 -1.04
C VAL A 329 -10.81 -18.60 -0.11
N LEU A 330 -9.61 -18.06 0.08
CA LEU A 330 -9.40 -16.91 0.92
C LEU A 330 -9.18 -15.65 0.06
N LEU A 331 -9.95 -14.60 0.35
CA LEU A 331 -9.69 -13.23 -0.10
C LEU A 331 -9.12 -12.44 1.07
N GLY A 332 -8.00 -11.76 0.86
CA GLY A 332 -7.32 -11.01 1.90
C GLY A 332 -6.74 -9.66 1.45
N ALA A 333 -6.56 -8.80 2.43
CA ALA A 333 -5.80 -7.55 2.37
C ALA A 333 -5.38 -7.19 3.79
N HIS A 334 -4.38 -6.31 3.96
CA HIS A 334 -4.10 -5.82 5.30
C HIS A 334 -4.96 -4.59 5.63
N LEU A 335 -5.32 -4.47 6.91
CA LEU A 335 -6.15 -3.41 7.44
C LEU A 335 -5.34 -2.32 8.13
N ASP A 336 -4.17 -2.67 8.65
CA ASP A 336 -3.24 -1.70 9.22
C ASP A 336 -2.65 -0.77 8.14
N SER A 337 -2.05 0.29 8.57
CA SER A 337 -1.37 1.25 7.71
C SER A 337 -0.33 2.02 8.51
N TRP A 338 0.62 2.63 7.82
CA TRP A 338 1.42 3.69 8.43
C TRP A 338 0.55 4.89 8.81
N ASP A 339 1.10 5.75 9.64
CA ASP A 339 0.38 6.83 10.33
C ASP A 339 0.81 8.25 9.89
N LEU A 340 1.50 8.37 8.76
CA LEU A 340 1.83 9.69 8.17
C LEU A 340 0.63 10.26 7.41
N GLY A 341 -0.06 9.43 6.63
CA GLY A 341 -1.33 9.69 5.97
C GLY A 341 -2.47 8.98 6.69
N THR A 342 -3.56 8.74 5.98
CA THR A 342 -4.73 8.00 6.50
C THR A 342 -4.74 6.52 6.06
N GLY A 343 -3.68 6.06 5.35
CA GLY A 343 -3.58 4.67 4.89
C GLY A 343 -4.65 4.31 3.87
N THR A 344 -4.95 5.21 2.95
CA THR A 344 -6.04 5.03 1.99
C THR A 344 -5.64 4.06 0.90
N THR A 345 -4.50 4.33 0.24
CA THR A 345 -4.03 3.49 -0.88
C THR A 345 -3.20 2.31 -0.38
N ASP A 346 -2.66 2.40 0.84
CA ASP A 346 -1.85 1.39 1.51
C ASP A 346 -2.38 1.11 2.94
N ASN A 347 -3.29 0.14 3.14
CA ASN A 347 -4.00 -0.65 2.14
C ASN A 347 -5.52 -0.58 2.39
N GLY A 348 -6.04 0.64 2.65
CA GLY A 348 -7.48 0.88 2.77
C GLY A 348 -8.26 0.42 1.55
N THR A 349 -7.74 0.71 0.34
CA THR A 349 -8.36 0.29 -0.93
C THR A 349 -8.46 -1.23 -1.05
N GLY A 350 -7.42 -1.96 -0.69
CA GLY A 350 -7.45 -3.43 -0.69
C GLY A 350 -8.41 -3.99 0.35
N SER A 351 -8.39 -3.45 1.57
CA SER A 351 -9.31 -3.84 2.65
C SER A 351 -10.77 -3.62 2.26
N ILE A 352 -11.08 -2.47 1.66
CA ILE A 352 -12.43 -2.17 1.18
C ILE A 352 -12.81 -3.03 -0.04
N ALA A 353 -11.87 -3.34 -0.93
CA ALA A 353 -12.14 -4.25 -2.04
C ALA A 353 -12.52 -5.66 -1.55
N VAL A 354 -11.88 -6.17 -0.49
CA VAL A 354 -12.25 -7.45 0.15
C VAL A 354 -13.64 -7.37 0.80
N LEU A 355 -13.91 -6.28 1.54
CA LEU A 355 -15.21 -6.05 2.17
C LEU A 355 -16.34 -5.96 1.14
N GLU A 356 -16.13 -5.21 0.07
CA GLU A 356 -17.08 -5.02 -1.02
C GLU A 356 -17.26 -6.30 -1.86
N ALA A 357 -16.21 -7.09 -2.08
CA ALA A 357 -16.33 -8.39 -2.74
C ALA A 357 -17.25 -9.35 -1.94
N ALA A 358 -17.18 -9.32 -0.61
CA ALA A 358 -18.07 -10.07 0.25
C ALA A 358 -19.53 -9.60 0.10
N ARG A 359 -19.75 -8.29 0.06
CA ARG A 359 -21.07 -7.69 -0.16
C ARG A 359 -21.63 -8.06 -1.53
N ILE A 360 -20.83 -7.96 -2.59
CA ILE A 360 -21.23 -8.32 -3.96
C ILE A 360 -21.70 -9.76 -4.02
N LEU A 361 -20.93 -10.69 -3.47
CA LEU A 361 -21.27 -12.12 -3.45
C LEU A 361 -22.59 -12.40 -2.72
N GLN A 362 -22.79 -11.79 -1.56
CA GLN A 362 -24.01 -11.94 -0.77
C GLN A 362 -25.22 -11.30 -1.47
N ALA A 363 -25.10 -10.06 -1.94
CA ALA A 363 -26.18 -9.33 -2.61
C ALA A 363 -26.59 -9.99 -3.95
N SER A 364 -25.66 -10.65 -4.64
CA SER A 364 -25.93 -11.41 -5.85
C SER A 364 -26.52 -12.80 -5.59
N GLY A 365 -26.72 -13.17 -4.31
CA GLY A 365 -27.32 -14.46 -3.93
C GLY A 365 -26.46 -15.69 -4.22
N MET A 366 -25.14 -15.51 -4.38
CA MET A 366 -24.22 -16.57 -4.73
C MET A 366 -24.14 -17.64 -3.64
N LYS A 367 -24.18 -18.91 -4.05
CA LYS A 367 -24.08 -20.10 -3.18
C LYS A 367 -22.86 -20.91 -3.59
N PRO A 368 -21.65 -20.58 -3.09
CA PRO A 368 -20.45 -21.27 -3.51
C PRO A 368 -20.43 -22.74 -3.03
N ARG A 369 -19.78 -23.62 -3.79
CA ARG A 369 -19.57 -25.01 -3.38
C ARG A 369 -18.57 -25.12 -2.23
N ARG A 370 -17.49 -24.32 -2.27
CA ARG A 370 -16.49 -24.17 -1.21
C ARG A 370 -16.74 -22.91 -0.38
N THR A 371 -16.27 -22.90 0.84
CA THR A 371 -16.30 -21.70 1.68
C THR A 371 -15.41 -20.62 1.06
N ILE A 372 -15.96 -19.39 0.95
CA ILE A 372 -15.18 -18.20 0.65
C ILE A 372 -14.94 -17.48 1.98
N ARG A 373 -13.69 -17.36 2.39
CA ARG A 373 -13.27 -16.72 3.63
C ARG A 373 -12.61 -15.37 3.33
N PHE A 374 -13.03 -14.34 4.04
CA PHE A 374 -12.51 -12.98 3.95
C PHE A 374 -11.68 -12.70 5.18
N VAL A 375 -10.44 -12.26 4.99
CA VAL A 375 -9.54 -11.97 6.09
C VAL A 375 -8.89 -10.62 5.87
N LEU A 376 -9.09 -9.71 6.83
CA LEU A 376 -8.37 -8.46 6.89
C LEU A 376 -7.27 -8.61 7.94
N PHE A 377 -6.03 -8.69 7.44
CA PHE A 377 -4.85 -8.90 8.27
C PHE A 377 -4.44 -7.61 8.97
N SER A 378 -3.70 -7.72 10.05
CA SER A 378 -3.08 -6.60 10.75
C SER A 378 -1.60 -6.88 10.96
N GLY A 379 -0.76 -5.84 10.95
CA GLY A 379 0.68 -5.99 11.14
C GLY A 379 1.42 -6.46 9.89
N GLU A 380 0.89 -6.17 8.72
CA GLU A 380 1.56 -6.36 7.45
C GLU A 380 2.79 -5.46 7.36
N GLU A 381 2.59 -4.18 7.65
CA GLU A 381 3.52 -3.06 7.53
C GLU A 381 4.83 -3.28 8.31
N GLU A 382 4.76 -3.97 9.44
CA GLU A 382 5.92 -4.29 10.26
C GLU A 382 6.54 -5.65 9.91
N GLY A 383 6.00 -6.38 8.94
CA GLY A 383 6.57 -7.62 8.40
C GLY A 383 5.65 -8.83 8.36
N LEU A 384 4.44 -8.68 7.86
CA LEU A 384 3.47 -9.76 7.60
C LEU A 384 3.06 -10.51 8.88
N TYR A 385 3.02 -9.84 10.04
CA TYR A 385 2.79 -10.55 11.30
C TYR A 385 1.45 -11.25 11.35
N GLY A 386 0.34 -10.56 11.01
CA GLY A 386 -1.01 -11.11 11.09
C GLY A 386 -1.24 -12.28 10.17
N SER A 387 -0.80 -12.22 8.92
CA SER A 387 -0.93 -13.32 7.98
C SER A 387 -0.04 -14.51 8.33
N ARG A 388 1.16 -14.27 8.89
CA ARG A 388 2.03 -15.35 9.40
C ARG A 388 1.41 -16.05 10.60
N MET A 389 0.84 -15.29 11.55
CA MET A 389 0.14 -15.87 12.69
C MET A 389 -1.07 -16.66 12.23
N TYR A 390 -1.87 -16.10 11.32
CA TYR A 390 -3.01 -16.76 10.73
C TYR A 390 -2.61 -18.10 10.05
N ALA A 391 -1.61 -18.06 9.15
CA ALA A 391 -1.16 -19.27 8.46
C ALA A 391 -0.61 -20.34 9.42
N ARG A 392 0.07 -19.94 10.49
CA ARG A 392 0.54 -20.86 11.53
C ARG A 392 -0.61 -21.50 12.30
N ASP A 393 -1.56 -20.67 12.74
CA ASP A 393 -2.64 -21.13 13.62
C ASP A 393 -3.67 -21.99 12.85
N HIS A 394 -3.80 -21.75 11.54
CA HIS A 394 -4.63 -22.55 10.61
C HIS A 394 -3.84 -23.62 9.81
N ALA A 395 -2.61 -23.93 10.21
CA ALA A 395 -1.73 -24.85 9.45
C ALA A 395 -2.38 -26.20 9.12
N ALA A 396 -3.26 -26.73 9.99
CA ALA A 396 -4.00 -27.96 9.76
C ALA A 396 -5.08 -27.85 8.67
N GLU A 397 -5.61 -26.63 8.41
CA GLU A 397 -6.61 -26.37 7.38
C GLU A 397 -5.99 -26.06 6.02
N LEU A 398 -4.78 -25.49 5.98
CA LEU A 398 -4.12 -25.03 4.75
C LEU A 398 -4.04 -26.07 3.63
N PRO A 399 -3.90 -27.38 3.88
CA PRO A 399 -3.98 -28.39 2.82
C PRO A 399 -5.31 -28.40 2.07
N LYS A 400 -6.39 -27.86 2.65
CA LYS A 400 -7.74 -27.76 2.04
C LYS A 400 -8.00 -26.38 1.42
N PHE A 401 -7.06 -25.44 1.48
CA PHE A 401 -7.24 -24.13 0.85
C PHE A 401 -7.11 -24.28 -0.66
N GLN A 402 -8.13 -23.86 -1.38
CA GLN A 402 -8.14 -23.81 -2.84
C GLN A 402 -7.15 -22.79 -3.37
N SER A 403 -7.20 -21.59 -2.82
CA SER A 403 -6.28 -20.48 -3.14
C SER A 403 -6.38 -19.38 -2.09
N VAL A 404 -5.34 -18.54 -2.04
CA VAL A 404 -5.32 -17.27 -1.32
C VAL A 404 -5.09 -16.15 -2.32
N LEU A 405 -5.99 -15.19 -2.35
CA LEU A 405 -5.93 -14.02 -3.23
C LEU A 405 -5.83 -12.76 -2.38
N VAL A 406 -4.80 -11.97 -2.62
CA VAL A 406 -4.54 -10.72 -1.89
C VAL A 406 -4.55 -9.54 -2.85
N LEU A 407 -5.01 -8.39 -2.39
CA LEU A 407 -4.96 -7.12 -3.10
C LEU A 407 -4.20 -6.10 -2.27
N ASP A 408 -3.03 -5.68 -2.79
CA ASP A 408 -2.15 -4.76 -2.09
C ASP A 408 -1.13 -4.14 -3.05
N ASN A 409 -1.53 -3.13 -3.80
CA ASN A 409 -0.66 -2.32 -4.66
C ASN A 409 -1.32 -0.96 -5.02
N GLY A 410 -1.96 -0.33 -4.06
CA GLY A 410 -2.54 0.99 -4.25
C GLY A 410 -3.99 1.00 -4.73
N THR A 411 -4.40 2.11 -5.31
CA THR A 411 -5.80 2.37 -5.68
C THR A 411 -6.18 1.91 -7.10
N GLY A 412 -5.21 1.46 -7.91
CA GLY A 412 -5.42 1.18 -9.32
C GLY A 412 -6.28 -0.05 -9.58
N ARG A 413 -6.88 -0.10 -10.76
CA ARG A 413 -7.66 -1.24 -11.22
C ARG A 413 -6.81 -2.51 -11.32
N ILE A 414 -7.43 -3.66 -11.14
CA ILE A 414 -6.79 -4.94 -11.44
C ILE A 414 -6.56 -5.05 -12.95
N LEU A 415 -5.32 -5.34 -13.32
CA LEU A 415 -4.89 -5.58 -14.70
C LEU A 415 -4.79 -7.09 -15.02
N GLY A 416 -4.77 -7.94 -14.01
CA GLY A 416 -4.68 -9.38 -14.17
C GLY A 416 -4.02 -10.10 -13.00
N MET A 417 -3.25 -11.15 -13.32
CA MET A 417 -2.64 -12.01 -12.32
C MET A 417 -1.16 -12.30 -12.65
N ALA A 418 -0.30 -12.15 -11.66
CA ALA A 418 1.07 -12.65 -11.67
C ALA A 418 1.11 -14.04 -11.02
N LEU A 419 1.68 -15.04 -11.70
CA LEU A 419 1.50 -16.45 -11.36
C LEU A 419 2.35 -16.98 -10.20
N GLN A 420 3.19 -16.19 -9.57
CA GLN A 420 4.07 -16.62 -8.47
C GLN A 420 4.90 -17.87 -8.81
N GLY A 421 5.42 -17.92 -10.05
CA GLY A 421 6.17 -19.07 -10.57
C GLY A 421 5.29 -20.28 -10.96
N ARG A 422 3.96 -20.19 -10.81
CA ARG A 422 3.00 -21.25 -11.12
C ARG A 422 2.54 -21.17 -12.58
N ASN A 423 3.51 -21.23 -13.50
CA ASN A 423 3.27 -21.04 -14.94
C ASN A 423 2.30 -22.08 -15.52
N GLU A 424 2.18 -23.26 -14.89
CA GLU A 424 1.23 -24.31 -15.25
C GLU A 424 -0.25 -23.89 -15.08
N LEU A 425 -0.52 -22.80 -14.35
CA LEU A 425 -1.87 -22.27 -14.12
C LEU A 425 -2.25 -21.13 -15.08
N ARG A 426 -1.42 -20.81 -16.09
CA ARG A 426 -1.66 -19.70 -17.03
C ARG A 426 -3.03 -19.81 -17.72
N ASP A 427 -3.31 -20.96 -18.32
CA ASP A 427 -4.51 -21.13 -19.14
C ASP A 427 -5.77 -21.11 -18.26
N MET A 428 -5.69 -21.67 -17.05
CA MET A 428 -6.75 -21.58 -16.06
C MET A 428 -7.04 -20.12 -15.69
N TRP A 429 -6.03 -19.36 -15.28
CA TRP A 429 -6.22 -17.95 -14.91
C TRP A 429 -6.71 -17.10 -16.07
N THR A 430 -6.27 -17.39 -17.31
CA THR A 430 -6.78 -16.72 -18.51
C THR A 430 -8.28 -16.99 -18.67
N ALA A 431 -8.71 -18.25 -18.51
CA ALA A 431 -10.12 -18.62 -18.58
C ALA A 431 -10.96 -18.01 -17.43
N MET A 432 -10.40 -17.90 -16.23
CA MET A 432 -11.10 -17.32 -15.06
C MET A 432 -11.29 -15.81 -15.17
N LEU A 433 -10.37 -15.10 -15.78
CA LEU A 433 -10.47 -13.65 -15.96
C LEU A 433 -11.35 -13.25 -17.16
N ALA A 434 -11.44 -14.10 -18.18
CA ALA A 434 -12.15 -13.81 -19.43
C ALA A 434 -13.62 -13.40 -19.24
N PRO A 435 -14.44 -14.06 -18.38
CA PRO A 435 -15.84 -13.68 -18.17
C PRO A 435 -16.05 -12.25 -17.66
N ALA A 436 -15.06 -11.69 -16.95
CA ALA A 436 -15.10 -10.33 -16.46
C ALA A 436 -14.50 -9.30 -17.43
N ASN A 437 -14.20 -9.66 -18.70
CA ASN A 437 -13.58 -8.76 -19.67
C ASN A 437 -14.40 -7.47 -19.97
N ALA A 438 -15.68 -7.46 -19.65
CA ALA A 438 -16.51 -6.25 -19.73
C ALA A 438 -15.96 -5.09 -18.85
N ILE A 439 -15.25 -5.43 -17.76
CA ILE A 439 -14.56 -4.49 -16.86
C ILE A 439 -13.03 -4.61 -16.95
N GLY A 440 -12.51 -5.34 -17.95
CA GLY A 440 -11.10 -5.56 -18.28
C GLY A 440 -10.51 -4.51 -19.21
N PRO A 441 -9.55 -4.88 -20.06
CA PRO A 441 -9.04 -6.24 -20.27
C PRO A 441 -8.06 -6.70 -19.20
N PHE A 442 -7.86 -8.02 -19.10
CA PHE A 442 -6.94 -8.65 -18.14
C PHE A 442 -5.82 -9.40 -18.84
N LYS A 443 -4.69 -9.51 -18.14
CA LYS A 443 -3.52 -10.28 -18.61
C LYS A 443 -3.02 -11.19 -17.50
N VAL A 444 -2.63 -12.41 -17.87
CA VAL A 444 -1.88 -13.31 -17.02
C VAL A 444 -0.41 -13.20 -17.40
N ARG A 445 0.46 -13.07 -16.42
CA ARG A 445 1.89 -12.92 -16.68
C ARG A 445 2.73 -13.79 -15.75
N PRO A 446 3.90 -14.26 -16.22
CA PRO A 446 4.84 -14.97 -15.37
C PRO A 446 5.44 -14.02 -14.34
N GLY A 447 6.12 -14.60 -13.37
CA GLY A 447 6.85 -13.85 -12.37
C GLY A 447 6.15 -13.79 -11.02
N ASN A 448 6.85 -13.20 -10.08
CA ASN A 448 6.43 -13.12 -8.69
C ASN A 448 6.09 -11.67 -8.36
N LYS A 449 4.99 -11.47 -7.64
CA LYS A 449 4.80 -10.28 -6.82
C LYS A 449 5.24 -10.59 -5.39
N GLY A 450 5.81 -9.63 -4.72
CA GLY A 450 6.24 -9.77 -3.35
C GLY A 450 5.65 -8.68 -2.48
N GLY A 451 6.08 -8.65 -1.22
CA GLY A 451 5.84 -7.54 -0.32
C GLY A 451 4.50 -7.57 0.39
N THR A 452 3.69 -8.65 0.32
CA THR A 452 2.40 -8.68 1.01
C THR A 452 1.98 -10.08 1.50
N ASP A 453 0.84 -10.16 2.15
CA ASP A 453 0.34 -11.25 2.99
C ASP A 453 0.23 -12.62 2.31
N HIS A 454 0.03 -12.69 0.97
CA HIS A 454 0.03 -13.97 0.25
C HIS A 454 1.32 -14.77 0.44
N LEU A 455 2.44 -14.10 0.71
CA LEU A 455 3.74 -14.73 0.94
C LEU A 455 3.74 -15.64 2.18
N SER A 456 2.89 -15.36 3.15
CA SER A 456 2.78 -16.15 4.39
C SER A 456 2.25 -17.57 4.16
N PHE A 457 1.57 -17.82 3.04
CA PHE A 457 0.95 -19.09 2.69
C PHE A 457 1.81 -19.96 1.77
N LEU A 458 2.74 -19.36 1.03
CA LEU A 458 3.62 -20.09 0.10
C LEU A 458 4.47 -21.18 0.78
N PRO A 459 5.01 -21.00 2.01
CA PRO A 459 5.75 -22.05 2.71
C PRO A 459 4.94 -23.32 3.01
N TYR A 460 3.61 -23.22 2.98
CA TYR A 460 2.69 -24.34 3.18
C TYR A 460 2.23 -24.98 1.87
N GLY A 461 2.78 -24.53 0.73
CA GLY A 461 2.41 -25.02 -0.60
C GLY A 461 1.04 -24.57 -1.10
N VAL A 462 0.40 -23.62 -0.43
CA VAL A 462 -0.89 -23.06 -0.85
C VAL A 462 -0.71 -22.20 -2.09
N PRO A 463 -1.55 -22.36 -3.15
CA PRO A 463 -1.58 -21.42 -4.27
C PRO A 463 -2.03 -20.04 -3.79
N ALA A 464 -1.09 -19.11 -3.65
CA ALA A 464 -1.34 -17.79 -3.11
C ALA A 464 -0.81 -16.72 -4.07
N PHE A 465 -1.63 -15.69 -4.33
CA PHE A 465 -1.36 -14.69 -5.36
C PHE A 465 -1.71 -13.29 -4.87
N ASN A 466 -0.93 -12.30 -5.31
CA ASN A 466 -1.29 -10.89 -5.25
C ASN A 466 -1.66 -10.41 -6.65
N TYR A 467 -2.82 -9.77 -6.79
CA TYR A 467 -3.30 -9.26 -8.07
C TYR A 467 -2.31 -8.27 -8.68
N ASP A 468 -2.30 -8.23 -10.00
CA ASP A 468 -1.58 -7.20 -10.74
C ASP A 468 -2.47 -5.98 -10.90
N GLN A 469 -2.02 -4.82 -10.38
CA GLN A 469 -2.76 -3.56 -10.40
C GLN A 469 -2.01 -2.48 -11.19
N GLU A 470 -2.75 -1.52 -11.69
CA GLU A 470 -2.21 -0.27 -12.21
C GLU A 470 -1.67 0.59 -11.05
N SER A 471 -0.47 1.15 -11.19
CA SER A 471 0.18 1.82 -10.04
C SER A 471 -0.48 3.14 -9.62
N ARG A 472 -1.13 3.88 -10.53
CA ARG A 472 -1.86 5.14 -10.23
C ARG A 472 -1.15 6.08 -9.27
N GLY A 473 0.15 6.21 -9.38
CA GLY A 473 0.93 7.06 -8.48
C GLY A 473 1.22 6.48 -7.10
N TYR A 474 1.04 5.18 -6.90
CA TYR A 474 1.31 4.49 -5.65
C TYR A 474 2.72 4.74 -5.11
N ASP A 475 3.72 4.90 -5.97
CA ASP A 475 5.09 5.26 -5.57
C ASP A 475 5.16 6.55 -4.74
N HIS A 476 4.20 7.47 -4.89
CA HIS A 476 4.14 8.70 -4.10
C HIS A 476 3.37 8.52 -2.80
N THR A 477 2.24 7.80 -2.82
CA THR A 477 1.40 7.61 -1.64
C THR A 477 1.94 6.56 -0.68
N HIS A 478 2.50 5.46 -1.19
CA HIS A 478 3.03 4.34 -0.40
C HIS A 478 3.91 4.80 0.77
N HIS A 479 3.49 4.53 2.01
CA HIS A 479 4.16 4.90 3.25
C HIS A 479 4.39 6.42 3.44
N SER A 480 3.61 7.29 2.80
CA SER A 480 3.84 8.74 2.85
C SER A 480 2.68 9.51 3.46
N GLN A 481 2.95 10.80 3.78
CA GLN A 481 1.95 11.70 4.34
C GLN A 481 0.81 12.06 3.39
N ILE A 482 0.95 11.78 2.10
CA ILE A 482 -0.12 12.02 1.11
C ILE A 482 -0.97 10.77 0.82
N ASP A 483 -0.82 9.70 1.59
CA ASP A 483 -1.71 8.54 1.49
C ASP A 483 -3.06 8.86 2.14
N THR A 484 -3.86 9.65 1.44
CA THR A 484 -5.16 10.20 1.88
C THR A 484 -6.27 9.87 0.88
N PHE A 485 -7.52 10.04 1.29
CA PHE A 485 -8.70 9.73 0.47
C PHE A 485 -8.71 10.43 -0.90
N ASP A 486 -8.14 11.63 -1.00
CA ASP A 486 -8.04 12.38 -2.26
C ASP A 486 -7.24 11.65 -3.36
N HIS A 487 -6.44 10.66 -2.99
CA HIS A 487 -5.66 9.84 -3.92
C HIS A 487 -6.34 8.52 -4.29
N ALA A 488 -7.55 8.26 -3.78
CA ALA A 488 -8.33 7.09 -4.13
C ALA A 488 -9.01 7.24 -5.50
N VAL A 489 -8.95 6.21 -6.30
CA VAL A 489 -9.68 6.11 -7.58
C VAL A 489 -10.86 5.15 -7.40
N ILE A 490 -11.97 5.64 -6.90
CA ILE A 490 -13.12 4.80 -6.50
C ILE A 490 -13.62 3.86 -7.61
N PRO A 491 -13.74 4.26 -8.88
CA PRO A 491 -14.11 3.33 -9.94
C PRO A 491 -13.15 2.15 -10.10
N ASP A 492 -11.85 2.35 -9.83
CA ASP A 492 -10.84 1.29 -9.90
C ASP A 492 -10.96 0.33 -8.70
N VAL A 493 -11.29 0.84 -7.50
CA VAL A 493 -11.58 0.03 -6.30
C VAL A 493 -12.84 -0.82 -6.51
N MET A 494 -13.90 -0.24 -7.10
CA MET A 494 -15.12 -0.96 -7.47
C MET A 494 -14.82 -2.10 -8.45
N GLN A 495 -14.01 -1.83 -9.48
CA GLN A 495 -13.58 -2.83 -10.44
C GLN A 495 -12.77 -3.94 -9.73
N ALA A 496 -11.84 -3.59 -8.86
CA ALA A 496 -11.01 -4.54 -8.14
C ALA A 496 -11.87 -5.47 -7.26
N ALA A 497 -12.79 -4.92 -6.46
CA ALA A 497 -13.72 -5.69 -5.64
C ALA A 497 -14.58 -6.66 -6.48
N THR A 498 -15.06 -6.19 -7.64
CA THR A 498 -15.87 -6.99 -8.56
C THR A 498 -15.06 -8.15 -9.15
N VAL A 499 -13.84 -7.90 -9.59
CA VAL A 499 -12.93 -8.95 -10.11
C VAL A 499 -12.61 -9.99 -9.02
N MET A 500 -12.34 -9.53 -7.79
CA MET A 500 -12.10 -10.42 -6.64
C MET A 500 -13.31 -11.31 -6.35
N ALA A 501 -14.51 -10.73 -6.35
CA ALA A 501 -15.76 -11.50 -6.15
C ALA A 501 -15.95 -12.58 -7.24
N VAL A 502 -15.79 -12.21 -8.52
CA VAL A 502 -15.91 -13.13 -9.66
C VAL A 502 -14.88 -14.26 -9.56
N ASN A 503 -13.62 -13.95 -9.30
CA ASN A 503 -12.56 -14.96 -9.22
C ASN A 503 -12.74 -15.87 -7.99
N ALA A 504 -13.16 -15.34 -6.85
CA ALA A 504 -13.46 -16.16 -5.67
C ALA A 504 -14.63 -17.11 -5.93
N TRP A 505 -15.69 -16.61 -6.57
CA TRP A 505 -16.83 -17.42 -6.99
C TRP A 505 -16.41 -18.58 -7.90
N GLN A 506 -15.63 -18.31 -8.95
CA GLN A 506 -15.16 -19.31 -9.88
C GLN A 506 -14.25 -20.34 -9.19
N LEU A 507 -13.27 -19.90 -8.40
CA LEU A 507 -12.38 -20.79 -7.63
C LEU A 507 -13.17 -21.68 -6.66
N ALA A 508 -14.19 -21.13 -6.01
CA ALA A 508 -15.02 -21.90 -5.08
C ALA A 508 -15.86 -22.98 -5.78
N ASN A 509 -16.10 -22.83 -7.09
CA ASN A 509 -16.92 -23.75 -7.88
C ASN A 509 -16.12 -24.71 -8.77
N LEU A 510 -14.80 -24.67 -8.79
CA LEU A 510 -13.97 -25.66 -9.48
C LEU A 510 -14.21 -27.07 -8.93
N ASP A 511 -14.08 -28.08 -9.79
CA ASP A 511 -14.29 -29.50 -9.37
C ASP A 511 -13.18 -29.95 -8.43
N GLU A 512 -11.94 -29.57 -8.70
CA GLU A 512 -10.75 -30.04 -7.98
C GLU A 512 -10.04 -28.89 -7.26
N LEU A 513 -9.22 -29.22 -6.27
CA LEU A 513 -8.29 -28.30 -5.67
C LEU A 513 -7.13 -28.01 -6.65
N LEU A 514 -6.66 -26.76 -6.67
CA LEU A 514 -5.48 -26.40 -7.41
C LEU A 514 -4.25 -27.20 -6.94
N PRO A 515 -3.34 -27.56 -7.85
CA PRO A 515 -2.14 -28.29 -7.50
C PRO A 515 -1.31 -27.49 -6.50
N ARG A 516 -0.74 -28.19 -5.52
CA ARG A 516 0.10 -27.56 -4.50
C ARG A 516 1.44 -27.13 -5.08
N GLY A 517 1.91 -25.96 -4.67
CA GLY A 517 3.27 -25.51 -4.97
C GLY A 517 4.29 -26.33 -4.19
N THR A 518 5.48 -26.49 -4.75
CA THR A 518 6.61 -26.95 -3.95
C THR A 518 7.00 -25.82 -3.00
N PRO A 519 6.99 -26.02 -1.67
CA PRO A 519 7.48 -25.01 -0.76
C PRO A 519 8.91 -24.63 -1.16
N PRO A 520 9.26 -23.32 -1.14
CA PRO A 520 10.65 -22.94 -1.35
C PRO A 520 11.50 -23.72 -0.35
N GLY A 521 12.58 -24.34 -0.83
CA GLY A 521 13.45 -25.18 -0.01
C GLY A 521 13.81 -24.46 1.30
N ARG A 522 13.67 -25.16 2.42
CA ARG A 522 14.02 -24.69 3.77
C ARG A 522 15.52 -24.47 3.89
#